data_eb95f6d72f43287a72f410a0e4d57408
#
_entry.id   eb95f6d72f43287a72f410a0e4d57408
#
_cell.length_a   1.000
_cell.length_b   1.000
_cell.length_c   1.000
_cell.angle_alpha   90.00
_cell.angle_beta   90.00
_cell.angle_gamma   90.00
#
_symmetry.space_group_name_H-M   'P 1'
#
loop_
_entity.id
_entity.type
_entity.pdbx_description
1 polymer ?
#
loop_
_entity_poly.entity_id
_entity_poly.type
_entity_poly.pdbx_seq_one_letter_code
_entity_poly.pdbx_strand_id
1 'polypeptide(L)'
;ASRIVGLVGVTSNPTSGMTIAALLGTASIFLLFGWTDTMGKAAALTVGCVVAIAASISGDTSQDLKTGFLLGATPRRQQTAELIGVLTSAVFVCLTVLALGKGLGFGSTELHAPQATLMKLVIDGVLDQNLPWALVAIGAGIAIVCEIARIPSLPFAVGVYLPVSTMTPIFVGGLIRLWMERKAKDEEQAADRRERGVLLGSGFVGGEGLLGVGIALVAVAKSRRPDGIGTEWLGSEVTAMIVGAIAFALFATWFFRLVRGK
;
A
#
# COMPACT_ATOMS: atom_id res chain seq x y z
N ALA A 1 -14.28 6.97 -7.10
CA ALA A 1 -13.65 6.72 -5.80
C ALA A 1 -14.64 7.05 -4.67
N SER A 2 -14.96 8.30 -4.43
CA SER A 2 -15.79 8.80 -3.32
C SER A 2 -17.07 7.97 -3.04
N ARG A 3 -17.88 7.72 -4.08
CA ARG A 3 -19.12 6.96 -3.92
C ARG A 3 -18.88 5.50 -3.51
N ILE A 4 -17.86 4.87 -4.06
CA ILE A 4 -17.52 3.48 -3.74
C ILE A 4 -17.04 3.38 -2.30
N VAL A 5 -16.11 4.26 -1.91
CA VAL A 5 -15.58 4.31 -0.55
C VAL A 5 -16.64 4.67 0.47
N GLY A 6 -17.51 5.61 0.17
CA GLY A 6 -18.63 6.01 1.04
C GLY A 6 -19.63 4.88 1.33
N LEU A 7 -19.78 3.93 0.39
CA LEU A 7 -20.69 2.79 0.53
C LEU A 7 -20.01 1.55 1.15
N VAL A 8 -18.80 1.24 0.72
CA VAL A 8 -18.13 -0.05 1.01
C VAL A 8 -16.96 0.11 2.00
N GLY A 9 -16.30 1.26 2.01
CA GLY A 9 -15.16 1.57 2.86
C GLY A 9 -13.86 1.82 2.07
N VAL A 10 -12.83 2.31 2.76
CA VAL A 10 -11.52 2.71 2.16
C VAL A 10 -10.82 1.57 1.45
N THR A 11 -10.95 0.34 1.94
CA THR A 11 -10.34 -0.85 1.35
C THR A 11 -10.80 -1.14 -0.08
N SER A 12 -11.92 -0.56 -0.50
CA SER A 12 -12.49 -0.71 -1.84
C SER A 12 -12.17 0.47 -2.77
N ASN A 13 -11.27 1.37 -2.37
CA ASN A 13 -10.88 2.50 -3.20
C ASN A 13 -10.05 2.03 -4.42
N PRO A 14 -10.53 2.22 -5.66
CA PRO A 14 -9.87 1.71 -6.85
C PRO A 14 -8.73 2.61 -7.33
N THR A 15 -7.92 3.17 -6.41
CA THR A 15 -6.87 4.16 -6.72
C THR A 15 -5.89 3.64 -7.78
N SER A 16 -5.36 2.43 -7.61
CA SER A 16 -4.40 1.83 -8.55
C SER A 16 -5.02 1.61 -9.94
N GLY A 17 -6.24 1.08 -10.02
CA GLY A 17 -6.93 0.85 -11.29
C GLY A 17 -7.21 2.14 -12.03
N MET A 18 -7.68 3.18 -11.34
CA MET A 18 -7.92 4.51 -11.92
C MET A 18 -6.63 5.15 -12.41
N THR A 19 -5.54 5.01 -11.66
CA THR A 19 -4.23 5.54 -12.05
C THR A 19 -3.70 4.85 -13.30
N ILE A 20 -3.76 3.52 -13.36
CA ILE A 20 -3.33 2.77 -14.55
C ILE A 20 -4.16 3.16 -15.78
N ALA A 21 -5.49 3.25 -15.64
CA ALA A 21 -6.36 3.66 -16.73
C ALA A 21 -6.03 5.09 -17.21
N ALA A 22 -5.80 6.03 -16.29
CA ALA A 22 -5.41 7.39 -16.61
C ALA A 22 -4.03 7.44 -17.31
N LEU A 23 -3.06 6.66 -16.84
CA LEU A 23 -1.74 6.57 -17.45
C LEU A 23 -1.80 6.00 -18.85
N LEU A 24 -2.52 4.90 -19.05
CA LEU A 24 -2.72 4.30 -20.38
C LEU A 24 -3.40 5.27 -21.34
N GLY A 25 -4.47 5.96 -20.89
CA GLY A 25 -5.16 6.96 -21.70
C GLY A 25 -4.24 8.14 -22.07
N THR A 26 -3.52 8.69 -21.10
CA THR A 26 -2.60 9.80 -21.32
C THR A 26 -1.43 9.40 -22.22
N ALA A 27 -0.81 8.26 -21.97
CA ALA A 27 0.28 7.75 -22.79
C ALA A 27 -0.18 7.47 -24.24
N SER A 28 -1.38 6.94 -24.43
CA SER A 28 -1.94 6.73 -25.76
C SER A 28 -2.17 8.04 -26.51
N ILE A 29 -2.68 9.07 -25.81
CA ILE A 29 -2.86 10.41 -26.39
C ILE A 29 -1.49 11.01 -26.75
N PHE A 30 -0.50 10.92 -25.87
CA PHE A 30 0.84 11.45 -26.12
C PHE A 30 1.53 10.73 -27.27
N LEU A 31 1.33 9.44 -27.40
CA LEU A 31 1.81 8.66 -28.55
C LEU A 31 1.22 9.18 -29.87
N LEU A 32 -0.09 9.48 -29.91
CA LEU A 32 -0.74 10.04 -31.10
C LEU A 32 -0.20 11.43 -31.48
N PHE A 33 0.20 12.23 -30.49
CA PHE A 33 0.81 13.56 -30.73
C PHE A 33 2.34 13.50 -30.92
N GLY A 34 2.96 12.33 -30.83
CA GLY A 34 4.41 12.17 -30.97
C GLY A 34 5.22 12.65 -29.75
N TRP A 35 4.58 12.83 -28.59
CA TRP A 35 5.24 13.25 -27.34
C TRP A 35 5.80 12.04 -26.60
N THR A 36 6.79 11.39 -27.20
CA THR A 36 7.38 10.13 -26.69
C THR A 36 8.72 10.33 -25.98
N ASP A 37 9.20 11.55 -25.91
CA ASP A 37 10.45 11.92 -25.26
C ASP A 37 10.38 11.82 -23.72
N THR A 38 11.48 12.06 -23.06
CA THR A 38 11.59 12.02 -21.60
C THR A 38 10.62 13.00 -20.92
N MET A 39 10.37 14.16 -21.54
CA MET A 39 9.43 15.14 -21.01
C MET A 39 7.99 14.66 -21.15
N GLY A 40 7.63 14.03 -22.26
CA GLY A 40 6.31 13.39 -22.44
C GLY A 40 6.07 12.29 -21.42
N LYS A 41 7.06 11.44 -21.15
CA LYS A 41 6.99 10.40 -20.12
C LYS A 41 6.80 11.01 -18.72
N ALA A 42 7.56 12.05 -18.38
CA ALA A 42 7.43 12.74 -17.09
C ALA A 42 6.06 13.41 -16.93
N ALA A 43 5.55 14.05 -18.00
CA ALA A 43 4.22 14.65 -17.99
C ALA A 43 3.12 13.60 -17.82
N ALA A 44 3.19 12.46 -18.49
CA ALA A 44 2.24 11.37 -18.31
C ALA A 44 2.26 10.81 -16.88
N LEU A 45 3.44 10.61 -16.28
CA LEU A 45 3.57 10.22 -14.86
C LEU A 45 2.94 11.25 -13.94
N THR A 46 3.15 12.54 -14.21
CA THR A 46 2.55 13.63 -13.41
C THR A 46 1.02 13.58 -13.45
N VAL A 47 0.42 13.36 -14.62
CA VAL A 47 -1.03 13.16 -14.75
C VAL A 47 -1.49 11.95 -13.92
N GLY A 48 -0.78 10.83 -14.00
CA GLY A 48 -1.06 9.64 -13.18
C GLY A 48 -1.00 9.93 -11.68
N CYS A 49 0.01 10.68 -11.22
CA CYS A 49 0.13 11.09 -9.82
C CYS A 49 -1.05 11.97 -9.39
N VAL A 50 -1.44 12.95 -10.20
CA VAL A 50 -2.59 13.83 -9.89
C VAL A 50 -3.88 13.01 -9.77
N VAL A 51 -4.11 12.07 -10.68
CA VAL A 51 -5.29 11.19 -10.64
C VAL A 51 -5.25 10.28 -9.41
N ALA A 52 -4.09 9.71 -9.08
CA ALA A 52 -3.92 8.87 -7.89
C ALA A 52 -4.22 9.63 -6.60
N ILE A 53 -3.69 10.86 -6.48
CA ILE A 53 -3.92 11.74 -5.32
C ILE A 53 -5.42 12.10 -5.24
N ALA A 54 -6.02 12.51 -6.34
CA ALA A 54 -7.44 12.88 -6.37
C ALA A 54 -8.34 11.69 -5.99
N ALA A 55 -8.04 10.48 -6.48
CA ALA A 55 -8.77 9.27 -6.12
C ALA A 55 -8.61 8.91 -4.64
N SER A 56 -7.41 9.03 -4.08
CA SER A 56 -7.14 8.75 -2.67
C SER A 56 -7.87 9.74 -1.77
N ILE A 57 -7.63 11.04 -1.95
CA ILE A 57 -8.25 12.10 -1.13
C ILE A 57 -9.78 12.05 -1.22
N SER A 58 -10.35 11.78 -2.39
CA SER A 58 -11.81 11.68 -2.51
C SER A 58 -12.39 10.53 -1.68
N GLY A 59 -11.64 9.44 -1.52
CA GLY A 59 -11.98 8.33 -0.66
C GLY A 59 -11.91 8.71 0.82
N ASP A 60 -10.80 9.28 1.22
CA ASP A 60 -10.53 9.69 2.60
C ASP A 60 -11.55 10.72 3.08
N THR A 61 -11.76 11.79 2.32
CA THR A 61 -12.78 12.83 2.61
C THR A 61 -14.19 12.23 2.73
N SER A 62 -14.55 11.27 1.88
CA SER A 62 -15.88 10.64 1.96
C SER A 62 -16.07 9.87 3.25
N GLN A 63 -15.03 9.19 3.72
CA GLN A 63 -15.08 8.42 4.95
C GLN A 63 -15.08 9.33 6.18
N ASP A 64 -14.27 10.37 6.17
CA ASP A 64 -14.20 11.35 7.24
C ASP A 64 -15.53 12.09 7.40
N LEU A 65 -16.15 12.52 6.31
CA LEU A 65 -17.46 13.18 6.32
C LEU A 65 -18.56 12.23 6.80
N LYS A 66 -18.49 10.94 6.44
CA LYS A 66 -19.46 9.95 6.95
C LYS A 66 -19.31 9.75 8.45
N THR A 67 -18.08 9.64 8.95
CA THR A 67 -17.80 9.55 10.39
C THR A 67 -18.28 10.81 11.10
N GLY A 68 -17.96 11.98 10.55
CA GLY A 68 -18.42 13.25 11.09
C GLY A 68 -19.95 13.38 11.13
N PHE A 69 -20.63 12.91 10.10
CA PHE A 69 -22.09 12.88 10.08
C PHE A 69 -22.67 12.03 11.21
N LEU A 70 -22.10 10.85 11.46
CA LEU A 70 -22.54 9.96 12.54
C LEU A 70 -22.30 10.56 13.95
N LEU A 71 -21.26 11.39 14.09
CA LEU A 71 -20.88 12.07 15.33
C LEU A 71 -21.50 13.47 15.48
N GLY A 72 -22.27 13.95 14.50
CA GLY A 72 -22.86 15.28 14.52
C GLY A 72 -21.87 16.42 14.24
N ALA A 73 -20.74 16.15 13.59
CA ALA A 73 -19.75 17.16 13.23
C ALA A 73 -20.24 18.04 12.08
N THR A 74 -19.73 19.28 12.03
CA THR A 74 -20.06 20.24 10.97
C THR A 74 -19.20 19.96 9.72
N PRO A 75 -19.76 19.56 8.57
CA PRO A 75 -18.99 19.20 7.37
C PRO A 75 -18.02 20.28 6.91
N ARG A 76 -18.43 21.55 6.95
CA ARG A 76 -17.58 22.68 6.56
C ARG A 76 -16.29 22.78 7.40
N ARG A 77 -16.40 22.56 8.71
CA ARG A 77 -15.23 22.60 9.61
C ARG A 77 -14.28 21.43 9.34
N GLN A 78 -14.85 20.24 9.10
CA GLN A 78 -14.09 19.06 8.72
C GLN A 78 -13.29 19.29 7.43
N GLN A 79 -13.95 19.69 6.35
CA GLN A 79 -13.30 19.95 5.06
C GLN A 79 -12.24 21.06 5.16
N THR A 80 -12.47 22.09 5.96
CA THR A 80 -11.44 23.12 6.20
C THR A 80 -10.22 22.54 6.91
N ALA A 81 -10.42 21.67 7.89
CA ALA A 81 -9.33 20.98 8.59
C ALA A 81 -8.57 20.03 7.65
N GLU A 82 -9.27 19.29 6.80
CA GLU A 82 -8.67 18.43 5.76
C GLU A 82 -7.80 19.23 4.79
N LEU A 83 -8.26 20.39 4.31
CA LEU A 83 -7.47 21.26 3.43
C LEU A 83 -6.18 21.74 4.10
N ILE A 84 -6.24 22.13 5.38
CA ILE A 84 -5.05 22.50 6.14
C ILE A 84 -4.12 21.30 6.31
N GLY A 85 -4.70 20.12 6.59
CA GLY A 85 -3.96 18.86 6.67
C GLY A 85 -3.23 18.52 5.36
N VAL A 86 -3.90 18.67 4.22
CA VAL A 86 -3.30 18.43 2.89
C VAL A 86 -2.13 19.37 2.63
N LEU A 87 -2.27 20.66 2.93
CA LEU A 87 -1.19 21.64 2.75
C LEU A 87 0.03 21.32 3.59
N THR A 88 -0.17 20.98 4.86
CA THR A 88 0.93 20.60 5.76
C THR A 88 1.56 19.27 5.36
N SER A 89 0.76 18.26 5.06
CA SER A 89 1.26 16.93 4.67
C SER A 89 2.01 16.96 3.35
N ALA A 90 1.62 17.81 2.38
CA ALA A 90 2.31 17.93 1.11
C ALA A 90 3.80 18.29 1.28
N VAL A 91 4.10 19.20 2.21
CA VAL A 91 5.49 19.57 2.51
C VAL A 91 6.26 18.41 3.13
N PHE A 92 5.70 17.77 4.17
CA PHE A 92 6.36 16.65 4.84
C PHE A 92 6.52 15.43 3.96
N VAL A 93 5.51 15.09 3.14
CA VAL A 93 5.59 13.99 2.17
C VAL A 93 6.67 14.27 1.13
N CYS A 94 6.73 15.49 0.59
CA CYS A 94 7.77 15.86 -0.38
C CYS A 94 9.17 15.70 0.23
N LEU A 95 9.40 16.20 1.45
CA LEU A 95 10.68 16.05 2.14
C LEU A 95 11.02 14.59 2.42
N THR A 96 10.04 13.80 2.84
CA THR A 96 10.21 12.36 3.09
C THR A 96 10.57 11.60 1.82
N VAL A 97 9.86 11.85 0.71
CA VAL A 97 10.16 11.22 -0.58
C VAL A 97 11.56 11.57 -1.06
N LEU A 98 11.96 12.84 -0.94
CA LEU A 98 13.32 13.27 -1.28
C LEU A 98 14.39 12.60 -0.39
N ALA A 99 14.13 12.49 0.90
CA ALA A 99 15.04 11.83 1.85
C ALA A 99 15.18 10.32 1.54
N LEU A 100 14.05 9.62 1.32
CA LEU A 100 14.04 8.22 0.96
C LEU A 100 14.75 7.97 -0.38
N GLY A 101 14.47 8.79 -1.38
CA GLY A 101 15.11 8.68 -2.69
C GLY A 101 16.62 8.88 -2.65
N LYS A 102 17.11 9.86 -1.84
CA LYS A 102 18.54 10.11 -1.67
C LYS A 102 19.23 9.08 -0.76
N GLY A 103 18.54 8.62 0.29
CA GLY A 103 19.14 7.74 1.30
C GLY A 103 19.15 6.26 0.91
N LEU A 104 18.05 5.77 0.32
CA LEU A 104 17.87 4.34 0.05
C LEU A 104 17.78 4.02 -1.45
N GLY A 105 17.36 4.98 -2.27
CA GLY A 105 17.11 4.79 -3.70
C GLY A 105 15.83 3.98 -3.98
N PHE A 106 14.92 4.54 -4.76
CA PHE A 106 13.68 3.84 -5.13
C PHE A 106 13.96 2.67 -6.08
N GLY A 107 13.29 1.53 -5.85
CA GLY A 107 13.46 0.32 -6.64
C GLY A 107 14.70 -0.50 -6.28
N SER A 108 15.45 -0.11 -5.24
CA SER A 108 16.53 -0.91 -4.66
C SER A 108 15.98 -2.10 -3.87
N THR A 109 16.86 -3.04 -3.50
CA THR A 109 16.50 -4.15 -2.60
C THR A 109 16.08 -3.68 -1.21
N GLU A 110 16.46 -2.46 -0.84
CA GLU A 110 16.15 -1.85 0.46
C GLU A 110 14.85 -1.05 0.46
N LEU A 111 14.51 -0.43 -0.66
CA LEU A 111 13.28 0.34 -0.84
C LEU A 111 12.56 -0.12 -2.10
N HIS A 112 11.83 -1.21 -1.96
CA HIS A 112 10.99 -1.72 -3.03
C HIS A 112 9.86 -0.72 -3.32
N ALA A 113 9.73 -0.33 -4.57
CA ALA A 113 8.66 0.55 -5.05
C ALA A 113 7.87 -0.13 -6.19
N PRO A 114 7.20 -1.27 -5.92
CA PRO A 114 6.60 -2.09 -6.98
C PRO A 114 5.55 -1.33 -7.78
N GLN A 115 4.74 -0.50 -7.15
CA GLN A 115 3.74 0.32 -7.85
C GLN A 115 4.39 1.36 -8.77
N ALA A 116 5.42 2.06 -8.31
CA ALA A 116 6.13 3.04 -9.13
C ALA A 116 6.82 2.37 -10.32
N THR A 117 7.43 1.21 -10.11
CA THR A 117 8.03 0.40 -11.17
C THR A 117 6.99 -0.03 -12.20
N LEU A 118 5.82 -0.50 -11.74
CA LEU A 118 4.72 -0.89 -12.63
C LEU A 118 4.23 0.30 -13.47
N MET A 119 4.03 1.47 -12.85
CA MET A 119 3.59 2.67 -13.57
C MET A 119 4.62 3.12 -14.61
N LYS A 120 5.91 3.04 -14.28
CA LYS A 120 6.99 3.31 -15.22
C LYS A 120 6.96 2.33 -16.40
N LEU A 121 6.85 1.02 -16.13
CA LEU A 121 6.77 0.00 -17.17
C LEU A 121 5.58 0.20 -18.11
N VAL A 122 4.44 0.60 -17.58
CA VAL A 122 3.24 0.92 -18.39
C VAL A 122 3.51 2.09 -19.34
N ILE A 123 4.10 3.17 -18.86
CA ILE A 123 4.39 4.35 -19.67
C ILE A 123 5.46 4.05 -20.72
N ASP A 124 6.59 3.46 -20.31
CA ASP A 124 7.66 3.09 -21.22
C ASP A 124 7.13 2.12 -22.28
N GLY A 125 6.34 1.13 -21.89
CA GLY A 125 5.76 0.17 -22.79
C GLY A 125 4.84 0.80 -23.85
N VAL A 126 4.03 1.77 -23.50
CA VAL A 126 3.13 2.44 -24.45
C VAL A 126 3.87 3.44 -25.33
N LEU A 127 4.69 4.33 -24.74
CA LEU A 127 5.34 5.41 -25.48
C LEU A 127 6.50 4.90 -26.35
N ASP A 128 7.24 3.88 -25.91
CA ASP A 128 8.28 3.24 -26.71
C ASP A 128 7.72 2.13 -27.63
N GLN A 129 6.41 1.93 -27.63
CA GLN A 129 5.71 0.89 -28.43
C GLN A 129 6.25 -0.53 -28.20
N ASN A 130 6.76 -0.79 -27.00
CA ASN A 130 7.44 -2.04 -26.67
C ASN A 130 6.66 -2.85 -25.61
N LEU A 131 5.34 -2.75 -25.63
CA LEU A 131 4.46 -3.53 -24.74
C LEU A 131 4.46 -5.01 -25.16
N PRO A 132 4.67 -5.93 -24.24
CA PRO A 132 4.51 -7.35 -24.51
C PRO A 132 3.03 -7.73 -24.60
N TRP A 133 2.39 -7.41 -25.74
CA TRP A 133 0.94 -7.56 -25.94
C TRP A 133 0.42 -8.96 -25.63
N ALA A 134 1.22 -10.00 -25.85
CA ALA A 134 0.85 -11.37 -25.49
C ALA A 134 0.65 -11.52 -23.97
N LEU A 135 1.55 -10.95 -23.15
CA LEU A 135 1.42 -10.98 -21.68
C LEU A 135 0.25 -10.11 -21.20
N VAL A 136 0.03 -8.97 -21.84
CA VAL A 136 -1.12 -8.10 -21.54
C VAL A 136 -2.43 -8.83 -21.83
N ALA A 137 -2.54 -9.52 -22.97
CA ALA A 137 -3.72 -10.31 -23.32
C ALA A 137 -3.95 -11.48 -22.35
N ILE A 138 -2.88 -12.19 -21.94
CA ILE A 138 -2.95 -13.24 -20.92
C ILE A 138 -3.46 -12.68 -19.61
N GLY A 139 -2.91 -11.54 -19.15
CA GLY A 139 -3.34 -10.88 -17.93
C GLY A 139 -4.82 -10.46 -17.97
N ALA A 140 -5.27 -9.89 -19.08
CA ALA A 140 -6.67 -9.55 -19.29
C ALA A 140 -7.57 -10.80 -19.27
N GLY A 141 -7.12 -11.89 -19.90
CA GLY A 141 -7.85 -13.18 -19.87
C GLY A 141 -7.97 -13.72 -18.43
N ILE A 142 -6.89 -13.69 -17.66
CA ILE A 142 -6.90 -14.11 -16.26
C ILE A 142 -7.87 -13.23 -15.44
N ALA A 143 -7.86 -11.91 -15.64
CA ALA A 143 -8.77 -11.01 -14.95
C ALA A 143 -10.25 -11.35 -15.24
N ILE A 144 -10.59 -11.62 -16.51
CA ILE A 144 -11.94 -12.05 -16.90
C ILE A 144 -12.31 -13.38 -16.22
N VAL A 145 -11.39 -14.35 -16.19
CA VAL A 145 -11.63 -15.64 -15.51
C VAL A 145 -11.84 -15.42 -14.01
N CYS A 146 -11.07 -14.57 -13.36
CA CYS A 146 -11.26 -14.23 -11.95
C CYS A 146 -12.65 -13.64 -11.70
N GLU A 147 -13.10 -12.70 -12.53
CA GLU A 147 -14.42 -12.09 -12.40
C GLU A 147 -15.56 -13.12 -12.58
N ILE A 148 -15.45 -14.01 -13.58
CA ILE A 148 -16.42 -15.08 -13.79
C ILE A 148 -16.44 -16.07 -12.60
N ALA A 149 -15.27 -16.39 -12.06
CA ALA A 149 -15.11 -17.27 -10.90
C ALA A 149 -15.45 -16.57 -9.56
N ARG A 150 -15.81 -15.28 -9.57
CA ARG A 150 -16.05 -14.46 -8.38
C ARG A 150 -14.85 -14.40 -7.43
N ILE A 151 -13.65 -14.52 -7.96
CA ILE A 151 -12.40 -14.32 -7.24
C ILE A 151 -12.07 -12.84 -7.32
N PRO A 152 -11.79 -12.16 -6.20
CA PRO A 152 -11.40 -10.75 -6.23
C PRO A 152 -10.16 -10.55 -7.10
N SER A 153 -10.31 -9.96 -8.28
CA SER A 153 -9.26 -9.82 -9.30
C SER A 153 -8.10 -8.95 -8.83
N LEU A 154 -8.38 -7.89 -8.05
CA LEU A 154 -7.35 -6.99 -7.54
C LEU A 154 -6.38 -7.67 -6.54
N PRO A 155 -6.83 -8.34 -5.46
CA PRO A 155 -5.95 -9.11 -4.59
C PRO A 155 -5.17 -10.20 -5.32
N PHE A 156 -5.80 -10.87 -6.30
CA PHE A 156 -5.14 -11.85 -7.14
C PHE A 156 -3.97 -11.23 -7.92
N ALA A 157 -4.22 -10.12 -8.62
CA ALA A 157 -3.20 -9.40 -9.38
C ALA A 157 -2.04 -8.95 -8.48
N VAL A 158 -2.34 -8.41 -7.29
CA VAL A 158 -1.32 -8.01 -6.31
C VAL A 158 -0.46 -9.21 -5.91
N GLY A 159 -1.06 -10.38 -5.69
CA GLY A 159 -0.34 -11.61 -5.36
C GLY A 159 0.58 -12.11 -6.47
N VAL A 160 0.26 -11.80 -7.73
CA VAL A 160 1.10 -12.21 -8.88
C VAL A 160 2.38 -11.39 -8.99
N TYR A 161 2.34 -10.09 -8.73
CA TYR A 161 3.52 -9.24 -8.95
C TYR A 161 4.37 -8.98 -7.70
N LEU A 162 3.84 -9.24 -6.50
CA LEU A 162 4.61 -9.09 -5.28
C LEU A 162 5.50 -10.31 -4.99
N PRO A 163 6.68 -10.12 -4.38
CA PRO A 163 7.54 -11.21 -4.00
C PRO A 163 6.87 -12.20 -3.04
N VAL A 164 7.16 -13.49 -3.19
CA VAL A 164 6.64 -14.54 -2.32
C VAL A 164 6.96 -14.28 -0.83
N SER A 165 8.13 -13.70 -0.55
CA SER A 165 8.52 -13.29 0.81
C SER A 165 7.54 -12.31 1.45
N THR A 166 6.92 -11.43 0.67
CA THR A 166 5.90 -10.48 1.14
C THR A 166 4.52 -11.15 1.25
N MET A 167 4.21 -12.09 0.34
CA MET A 167 2.90 -12.75 0.32
C MET A 167 2.74 -13.84 1.38
N THR A 168 3.82 -14.54 1.73
CA THR A 168 3.78 -15.62 2.72
C THR A 168 3.26 -15.17 4.08
N PRO A 169 3.73 -14.08 4.69
CA PRO A 169 3.18 -13.60 5.96
C PRO A 169 1.70 -13.23 5.89
N ILE A 170 1.26 -12.65 4.77
CA ILE A 170 -0.16 -12.29 4.54
C ILE A 170 -1.01 -13.55 4.49
N PHE A 171 -0.56 -14.59 3.78
CA PHE A 171 -1.26 -15.87 3.71
C PHE A 171 -1.36 -16.54 5.09
N VAL A 172 -0.26 -16.60 5.84
CA VAL A 172 -0.24 -17.15 7.21
C VAL A 172 -1.18 -16.36 8.13
N GLY A 173 -1.14 -15.02 8.06
CA GLY A 173 -2.05 -14.16 8.81
C GLY A 173 -3.53 -14.43 8.47
N GLY A 174 -3.84 -14.63 7.20
CA GLY A 174 -5.17 -15.01 6.73
C GLY A 174 -5.64 -16.37 7.28
N LEU A 175 -4.76 -17.37 7.34
CA LEU A 175 -5.06 -18.66 7.94
C LEU A 175 -5.31 -18.56 9.45
N ILE A 176 -4.50 -17.78 10.16
CA ILE A 176 -4.69 -17.52 11.60
C ILE A 176 -6.04 -16.83 11.84
N ARG A 177 -6.38 -15.82 11.05
CA ARG A 177 -7.67 -15.14 11.11
C ARG A 177 -8.82 -16.11 10.91
N LEU A 178 -8.79 -16.92 9.85
CA LEU A 178 -9.81 -17.93 9.55
C LEU A 178 -9.98 -18.92 10.70
N TRP A 179 -8.87 -19.36 11.29
CA TRP A 179 -8.90 -20.26 12.43
C TRP A 179 -9.52 -19.61 13.68
N MET A 180 -9.22 -18.33 13.93
CA MET A 180 -9.80 -17.58 15.04
C MET A 180 -11.29 -17.33 14.88
N GLU A 181 -11.73 -16.98 13.66
CA GLU A 181 -13.15 -16.78 13.34
C GLU A 181 -13.93 -18.10 13.47
N ARG A 182 -13.38 -19.23 12.99
CA ARG A 182 -14.01 -20.54 13.13
C ARG A 182 -14.10 -21.06 14.58
N LYS A 183 -13.22 -20.59 15.45
CA LYS A 183 -13.26 -20.91 16.90
C LYS A 183 -14.07 -19.93 17.73
N ALA A 184 -14.73 -18.95 17.12
CA ALA A 184 -15.67 -18.09 17.80
C ALA A 184 -16.96 -18.88 18.12
N LYS A 185 -17.62 -18.52 19.23
CA LYS A 185 -18.84 -19.18 19.66
C LYS A 185 -20.05 -18.76 18.85
N ASP A 186 -20.05 -17.51 18.36
CA ASP A 186 -21.08 -16.86 17.58
C ASP A 186 -20.49 -15.85 16.60
N GLU A 187 -21.34 -15.30 15.73
CA GLU A 187 -20.93 -14.31 14.72
C GLU A 187 -20.50 -12.98 15.37
N GLU A 188 -21.06 -12.60 16.48
CA GLU A 188 -20.71 -11.36 17.18
C GLU A 188 -19.28 -11.45 17.72
N GLN A 189 -18.91 -12.57 18.35
CA GLN A 189 -17.56 -12.81 18.82
C GLN A 189 -16.55 -12.90 17.65
N ALA A 190 -16.94 -13.47 16.51
CA ALA A 190 -16.11 -13.51 15.32
C ALA A 190 -15.85 -12.10 14.78
N ALA A 191 -16.88 -11.25 14.75
CA ALA A 191 -16.79 -9.87 14.32
C ALA A 191 -15.90 -9.03 15.26
N ASP A 192 -16.10 -9.16 16.60
CA ASP A 192 -15.27 -8.48 17.61
C ASP A 192 -13.78 -8.86 17.49
N ARG A 193 -13.47 -10.15 17.33
CA ARG A 193 -12.09 -10.61 17.10
C ARG A 193 -11.48 -10.04 15.83
N ARG A 194 -12.27 -9.99 14.76
CA ARG A 194 -11.84 -9.38 13.50
C ARG A 194 -11.53 -7.90 13.68
N GLU A 195 -12.44 -7.16 14.30
CA GLU A 195 -12.29 -5.72 14.51
C GLU A 195 -11.05 -5.41 15.35
N ARG A 196 -10.88 -6.09 16.48
CA ARG A 196 -9.67 -5.96 17.33
C ARG A 196 -8.39 -6.28 16.56
N GLY A 197 -8.38 -7.35 15.75
CA GLY A 197 -7.24 -7.71 14.93
C GLY A 197 -6.92 -6.65 13.89
N VAL A 198 -7.92 -6.09 13.22
CA VAL A 198 -7.75 -5.02 12.24
C VAL A 198 -7.25 -3.73 12.89
N LEU A 199 -7.84 -3.30 14.00
CA LEU A 199 -7.43 -2.08 14.71
C LEU A 199 -5.98 -2.18 15.21
N LEU A 200 -5.64 -3.30 15.85
CA LEU A 200 -4.29 -3.54 16.35
C LEU A 200 -3.28 -3.64 15.21
N GLY A 201 -3.61 -4.37 14.15
CA GLY A 201 -2.78 -4.49 12.94
C GLY A 201 -2.56 -3.14 12.25
N SER A 202 -3.58 -2.30 12.16
CA SER A 202 -3.48 -0.94 11.60
C SER A 202 -2.51 -0.07 12.41
N GLY A 203 -2.51 -0.20 13.74
CA GLY A 203 -1.55 0.48 14.61
C GLY A 203 -0.10 0.06 14.33
N PHE A 204 0.15 -1.23 14.09
CA PHE A 204 1.49 -1.71 13.71
C PHE A 204 1.94 -1.21 12.34
N VAL A 205 1.05 -1.22 11.34
CA VAL A 205 1.34 -0.67 10.00
C VAL A 205 1.69 0.81 10.08
N GLY A 206 0.92 1.59 10.85
CA GLY A 206 1.23 3.00 11.09
C GLY A 206 2.56 3.21 11.81
N GLY A 207 2.84 2.40 12.83
CA GLY A 207 4.10 2.45 13.61
C GLY A 207 5.32 2.07 12.76
N GLU A 208 5.21 1.05 11.92
CA GLU A 208 6.25 0.65 10.97
C GLU A 208 6.59 1.79 10.00
N GLY A 209 5.57 2.44 9.45
CA GLY A 209 5.77 3.58 8.55
C GLY A 209 6.54 4.72 9.21
N LEU A 210 6.18 5.09 10.44
CA LEU A 210 6.89 6.12 11.21
C LEU A 210 8.34 5.73 11.53
N LEU A 211 8.56 4.47 11.93
CA LEU A 211 9.90 3.95 12.19
C LEU A 211 10.74 3.95 10.92
N GLY A 212 10.18 3.52 9.78
CA GLY A 212 10.86 3.52 8.49
C GLY A 212 11.32 4.91 8.07
N VAL A 213 10.46 5.92 8.22
CA VAL A 213 10.83 7.33 7.98
C VAL A 213 11.96 7.76 8.94
N GLY A 214 11.87 7.40 10.22
CA GLY A 214 12.91 7.70 11.21
C GLY A 214 14.26 7.08 10.83
N ILE A 215 14.28 5.82 10.41
CA ILE A 215 15.49 5.12 9.95
C ILE A 215 16.06 5.79 8.70
N ALA A 216 15.21 6.17 7.74
CA ALA A 216 15.64 6.86 6.53
C ALA A 216 16.29 8.22 6.83
N LEU A 217 15.71 9.01 7.75
CA LEU A 217 16.28 10.28 8.18
C LEU A 217 17.66 10.10 8.85
N VAL A 218 17.80 9.08 9.70
CA VAL A 218 19.10 8.75 10.32
C VAL A 218 20.10 8.29 9.27
N ALA A 219 19.67 7.48 8.27
CA ALA A 219 20.52 7.05 7.18
C ALA A 219 21.05 8.22 6.35
N VAL A 220 20.18 9.18 6.03
CA VAL A 220 20.58 10.42 5.33
C VAL A 220 21.55 11.25 6.17
N ALA A 221 21.26 11.46 7.46
CA ALA A 221 22.09 12.26 8.35
C ALA A 221 23.49 11.65 8.57
N LYS A 222 23.58 10.32 8.64
CA LYS A 222 24.85 9.59 8.83
C LYS A 222 25.52 9.18 7.52
N SER A 223 24.91 9.46 6.36
CA SER A 223 25.34 8.99 5.04
C SER A 223 25.58 7.47 4.95
N ARG A 224 24.98 6.71 5.86
CA ARG A 224 24.95 5.24 5.87
C ARG A 224 23.71 4.73 6.58
N ARG A 225 23.24 3.57 6.17
CA ARG A 225 22.15 2.90 6.87
C ARG A 225 22.61 2.49 8.27
N PRO A 226 21.79 2.69 9.31
CA PRO A 226 22.07 2.12 10.63
C PRO A 226 22.12 0.60 10.53
N ASP A 227 23.17 0.00 11.07
CA ASP A 227 23.28 -1.44 11.16
C ASP A 227 22.18 -1.98 12.09
N GLY A 228 21.66 -3.16 11.79
CA GLY A 228 20.60 -3.77 12.60
C GLY A 228 21.08 -4.01 14.04
N ILE A 229 20.27 -3.65 15.02
CA ILE A 229 20.56 -3.94 16.43
C ILE A 229 20.61 -5.45 16.61
N GLY A 230 21.74 -5.98 17.04
CA GLY A 230 21.86 -7.37 17.45
C GLY A 230 22.76 -8.25 16.58
N THR A 231 23.05 -7.93 15.32
CA THR A 231 23.95 -8.73 14.49
C THR A 231 25.37 -8.78 15.06
N GLU A 232 25.87 -7.66 15.59
CA GLU A 232 27.18 -7.59 16.25
C GLU A 232 27.21 -8.27 17.63
N TRP A 233 26.09 -8.22 18.37
CA TRP A 233 26.01 -8.79 19.72
C TRP A 233 25.84 -10.32 19.72
N LEU A 234 25.19 -10.84 18.66
CA LEU A 234 24.81 -12.25 18.58
C LEU A 234 25.89 -13.13 17.94
N GLY A 235 26.97 -12.53 17.46
CA GLY A 235 28.18 -13.24 17.03
C GLY A 235 28.03 -14.13 15.79
N SER A 236 26.81 -14.43 15.35
CA SER A 236 26.56 -15.18 14.11
C SER A 236 25.16 -14.91 13.53
N GLU A 237 25.03 -14.99 12.21
CA GLU A 237 23.73 -14.85 11.51
C GLU A 237 22.69 -15.88 11.96
N VAL A 238 23.13 -17.10 12.26
CA VAL A 238 22.25 -18.18 12.72
C VAL A 238 21.65 -17.85 14.08
N THR A 239 22.46 -17.32 15.00
CA THR A 239 21.98 -16.90 16.33
C THR A 239 21.01 -15.74 16.21
N ALA A 240 21.27 -14.76 15.32
CA ALA A 240 20.38 -13.65 15.05
C ALA A 240 19.03 -14.14 14.47
N MET A 241 19.04 -15.09 13.56
CA MET A 241 17.82 -15.72 13.02
C MET A 241 17.00 -16.43 14.10
N ILE A 242 17.64 -17.20 14.97
CA ILE A 242 16.96 -17.93 16.06
C ILE A 242 16.33 -16.95 17.05
N VAL A 243 17.08 -15.94 17.48
CA VAL A 243 16.57 -14.91 18.39
C VAL A 243 15.42 -14.13 17.75
N GLY A 244 15.53 -13.77 16.46
CA GLY A 244 14.46 -13.12 15.70
C GLY A 244 13.21 -13.99 15.59
N ALA A 245 13.37 -15.29 15.33
CA ALA A 245 12.25 -16.23 15.27
C ALA A 245 11.55 -16.38 16.63
N ILE A 246 12.31 -16.44 17.72
CA ILE A 246 11.75 -16.49 19.09
C ILE A 246 11.00 -15.20 19.41
N ALA A 247 11.60 -14.05 19.13
CA ALA A 247 10.96 -12.74 19.34
C ALA A 247 9.66 -12.62 18.55
N PHE A 248 9.66 -13.04 17.28
CA PHE A 248 8.48 -13.07 16.44
C PHE A 248 7.40 -14.02 16.99
N ALA A 249 7.77 -15.21 17.45
CA ALA A 249 6.83 -16.16 18.05
C ALA A 249 6.20 -15.64 19.34
N LEU A 250 6.98 -14.96 20.18
CA LEU A 250 6.48 -14.30 21.39
C LEU A 250 5.51 -13.16 21.04
N PHE A 251 5.87 -12.31 20.07
CA PHE A 251 5.03 -11.24 19.57
C PHE A 251 3.72 -11.79 18.97
N ALA A 252 3.79 -12.80 18.12
CA ALA A 252 2.62 -13.44 17.53
C ALA A 252 1.70 -14.05 18.61
N THR A 253 2.26 -14.68 19.64
CA THR A 253 1.50 -15.23 20.77
C THR A 253 0.81 -14.13 21.58
N TRP A 254 1.51 -13.04 21.84
CA TRP A 254 0.97 -11.87 22.54
C TRP A 254 -0.16 -11.23 21.73
N PHE A 255 0.05 -10.96 20.43
CA PHE A 255 -0.95 -10.46 19.51
C PHE A 255 -2.20 -11.36 19.50
N PHE A 256 -2.00 -12.65 19.36
CA PHE A 256 -3.07 -13.64 19.36
C PHE A 256 -3.91 -13.60 20.66
N ARG A 257 -3.25 -13.51 21.83
CA ARG A 257 -3.93 -13.39 23.11
C ARG A 257 -4.77 -12.12 23.22
N LEU A 258 -4.24 -10.99 22.74
CA LEU A 258 -4.96 -9.70 22.73
C LEU A 258 -6.22 -9.76 21.85
N VAL A 259 -6.08 -10.29 20.63
CA VAL A 259 -7.20 -10.38 19.68
C VAL A 259 -8.26 -11.37 20.14
N ARG A 260 -7.84 -12.47 20.77
CA ARG A 260 -8.79 -13.48 21.29
C ARG A 260 -9.72 -12.93 22.37
N GLY A 261 -9.27 -11.91 23.10
CA GLY A 261 -10.00 -11.42 24.26
C GLY A 261 -10.01 -12.43 25.42
N LYS A 262 -10.48 -12.00 26.55
CA LYS A 262 -10.70 -12.90 27.71
C LYS A 262 -11.91 -13.80 27.47
#